data_d82666a00974ea396d59c2413d1e0d1d
#
_entry.id   d82666a00974ea396d59c2413d1e0d1d
#
_cell.length_a   1.000
_cell.length_b   1.000
_cell.length_c   1.000
_cell.angle_alpha   90.00
_cell.angle_beta   90.00
_cell.angle_gamma   90.00
#
_symmetry.space_group_name_H-M   'P 1'
#
loop_
_entity.id
_entity.type
_entity.pdbx_description
1 polymer ?
#
loop_
_entity_poly.entity_id
_entity_poly.type
_entity_poly.pdbx_seq_one_letter_code
_entity_poly.pdbx_strand_id
1 'polypeptide(L)'
;MKHLRGEKRFYYGMTVLVLVFIIAGLTSNLEGGVRGNRQEKEAFDQKPEEVQTEQENQGEETQVVSNPNIRVLLMTDGYKNTIHPSVTVSSTSGLSITYGETVEECEARMEVTFMPDDSRFQSGNIRIQAKEGEITVNSLKRGYGIPSYQGILELRTTAEGIAIINELPVENYLCRVVPSEMPSGYEIEALKAQAVCARTYAAIQALGTTYETYHADVDDTTACQVYLPANENEAATDAVNATAGEVLSYEGRLASVYYF
;
A
#
# COMPACT_ATOMS: atom_id res chain seq x y z
N MET A 1 33.99 -45.43 2.83
CA MET A 1 33.74 -44.39 3.85
C MET A 1 33.36 -43.10 3.11
N LYS A 2 32.05 -42.81 3.04
CA LYS A 2 31.52 -41.60 2.41
C LYS A 2 30.94 -40.74 3.53
N HIS A 3 31.52 -39.55 3.74
CA HIS A 3 30.99 -38.53 4.64
C HIS A 3 29.86 -37.79 3.93
N LEU A 4 28.65 -37.94 4.46
CA LEU A 4 27.48 -37.12 4.16
C LEU A 4 27.57 -35.87 5.03
N ARG A 5 27.81 -34.72 4.44
CA ARG A 5 27.62 -33.40 5.05
C ARG A 5 26.16 -32.97 4.84
N GLY A 6 25.39 -32.93 5.93
CA GLY A 6 24.05 -32.41 5.94
C GLY A 6 24.08 -30.88 5.92
N GLU A 7 23.49 -30.29 4.89
CA GLU A 7 23.21 -28.85 4.86
C GLU A 7 22.02 -28.56 5.79
N LYS A 8 22.30 -27.81 6.85
CA LYS A 8 21.24 -27.24 7.71
C LYS A 8 20.63 -26.04 6.97
N ARG A 9 19.43 -26.23 6.45
CA ARG A 9 18.58 -25.14 6.00
C ARG A 9 18.13 -24.34 7.22
N PHE A 10 18.67 -23.14 7.38
CA PHE A 10 18.17 -22.14 8.33
C PHE A 10 16.89 -21.54 7.75
N TYR A 11 15.76 -21.95 8.25
CA TYR A 11 14.51 -21.20 8.09
C TYR A 11 14.55 -20.04 9.09
N TYR A 12 14.77 -18.84 8.60
CA TYR A 12 14.46 -17.62 9.36
C TYR A 12 12.95 -17.44 9.32
N GLY A 13 12.28 -17.95 10.35
CA GLY A 13 10.91 -17.56 10.67
C GLY A 13 10.94 -16.13 11.21
N MET A 14 10.62 -15.15 10.36
CA MET A 14 10.39 -13.79 10.80
C MET A 14 9.02 -13.74 11.45
N THR A 15 8.98 -13.80 12.77
CA THR A 15 7.76 -13.59 13.54
C THR A 15 7.54 -12.08 13.60
N VAL A 16 6.66 -11.57 12.76
CA VAL A 16 6.23 -10.17 12.82
C VAL A 16 5.26 -10.04 13.99
N LEU A 17 5.71 -9.39 15.06
CA LEU A 17 4.86 -9.05 16.20
C LEU A 17 4.23 -7.68 15.94
N VAL A 18 2.96 -7.66 15.57
CA VAL A 18 2.18 -6.42 15.45
C VAL A 18 1.80 -5.94 16.85
N LEU A 19 2.50 -4.94 17.37
CA LEU A 19 2.16 -4.25 18.62
C LEU A 19 1.47 -2.91 18.26
N VAL A 20 0.14 -2.91 18.35
CA VAL A 20 -0.65 -1.69 18.27
C VAL A 20 -0.65 -1.05 19.66
N PHE A 21 0.11 0.01 19.86
CA PHE A 21 0.01 0.86 21.06
C PHE A 21 -1.05 1.94 20.86
N ILE A 22 -2.21 1.75 21.49
CA ILE A 22 -3.17 2.84 21.71
C ILE A 22 -2.68 3.62 22.93
N ILE A 23 -2.04 4.76 22.73
CA ILE A 23 -1.72 5.69 23.81
C ILE A 23 -2.96 6.55 24.05
N ALA A 24 -3.83 6.10 24.97
CA ALA A 24 -4.83 6.97 25.58
C ALA A 24 -4.11 7.82 26.65
N GLY A 25 -3.96 9.11 26.38
CA GLY A 25 -3.44 10.08 27.35
C GLY A 25 -4.40 10.26 28.53
N LEU A 26 -4.10 9.60 29.65
CA LEU A 26 -4.68 9.90 30.96
C LEU A 26 -3.76 10.89 31.66
N THR A 27 -4.14 12.16 31.63
CA THR A 27 -3.61 13.15 32.58
C THR A 27 -4.35 13.01 33.89
N SER A 28 -3.70 12.39 34.88
CA SER A 28 -4.14 12.39 36.26
C SER A 28 -3.67 13.68 36.96
N ASN A 29 -4.59 14.53 37.34
CA ASN A 29 -4.34 15.55 38.35
C ASN A 29 -4.56 14.93 39.73
N LEU A 30 -3.50 14.83 40.53
CA LEU A 30 -3.46 14.57 41.95
C LEU A 30 -3.30 15.91 42.65
N GLU A 31 -4.26 16.25 43.54
CA GLU A 31 -4.10 16.99 44.78
C GLU A 31 -5.49 17.06 45.42
N GLY A 32 -5.72 16.46 46.53
CA GLY A 32 -5.37 16.86 47.87
C GLY A 32 -6.60 17.03 48.70
N GLY A 33 -6.80 16.23 49.74
CA GLY A 33 -7.29 16.77 51.01
C GLY A 33 -8.75 16.53 51.45
N VAL A 34 -8.98 15.49 52.24
CA VAL A 34 -9.58 15.53 53.63
C VAL A 34 -11.11 15.75 53.86
N ARG A 35 -11.67 14.67 54.46
CA ARG A 35 -12.73 14.59 55.49
C ARG A 35 -14.17 14.97 55.20
N GLY A 36 -15.01 13.94 55.27
CA GLY A 36 -16.09 13.81 56.29
C GLY A 36 -17.45 14.41 55.94
N ASN A 37 -18.42 13.70 55.75
CA ASN A 37 -19.49 13.39 56.70
C ASN A 37 -20.68 12.68 56.04
N ARG A 38 -21.33 11.91 56.82
CA ARG A 38 -22.45 11.00 56.61
C ARG A 38 -23.78 11.77 56.75
N GLN A 39 -24.74 11.38 55.95
CA GLN A 39 -26.22 11.49 56.10
C GLN A 39 -26.84 12.02 54.77
N GLU A 40 -27.93 11.65 54.26
CA GLU A 40 -29.08 10.79 54.58
C GLU A 40 -29.89 10.68 53.28
N LYS A 41 -30.71 9.65 53.17
CA LYS A 41 -31.67 9.38 52.11
C LYS A 41 -32.71 10.46 52.00
N GLU A 42 -33.12 10.84 50.78
CA GLU A 42 -34.53 10.99 50.43
C GLU A 42 -34.72 10.91 48.90
N ALA A 43 -35.70 10.11 48.52
CA ALA A 43 -36.17 9.91 47.15
C ALA A 43 -36.94 11.15 46.69
N PHE A 44 -36.72 11.58 45.47
CA PHE A 44 -37.71 12.40 44.77
C PHE A 44 -37.80 11.98 43.32
N ASP A 45 -38.96 11.46 43.00
CA ASP A 45 -39.47 11.10 41.71
C ASP A 45 -39.82 12.38 40.95
N GLN A 46 -39.07 12.73 39.90
CA GLN A 46 -39.49 13.74 38.93
C GLN A 46 -39.03 13.33 37.53
N LYS A 47 -40.01 13.10 36.68
CA LYS A 47 -39.99 12.91 35.26
C LYS A 47 -39.32 14.13 34.58
N PRO A 48 -38.29 13.99 33.75
CA PRO A 48 -37.75 15.11 32.99
C PRO A 48 -38.64 15.43 31.78
N GLU A 49 -39.01 16.70 31.67
CA GLU A 49 -39.58 17.32 30.49
C GLU A 49 -38.64 17.19 29.28
N GLU A 50 -39.22 16.87 28.13
CA GLU A 50 -38.56 16.93 26.85
C GLU A 50 -38.19 18.36 26.50
N VAL A 51 -36.91 18.68 26.60
CA VAL A 51 -36.31 19.85 25.94
C VAL A 51 -35.88 19.42 24.53
N GLN A 52 -36.68 19.78 23.55
CA GLN A 52 -36.31 19.73 22.15
C GLN A 52 -35.23 20.79 21.92
N THR A 53 -33.99 20.37 21.92
CA THR A 53 -32.89 21.13 21.29
C THR A 53 -32.73 20.65 19.86
N GLU A 54 -33.26 21.42 18.92
CA GLU A 54 -32.89 21.35 17.53
C GLU A 54 -31.39 21.72 17.45
N GLN A 55 -30.51 20.68 17.43
CA GLN A 55 -29.16 20.86 16.95
C GLN A 55 -29.21 20.64 15.43
N GLU A 56 -29.05 21.72 14.69
CA GLU A 56 -28.68 21.71 13.30
C GLU A 56 -27.43 20.83 13.15
N ASN A 57 -27.66 19.66 12.57
CA ASN A 57 -26.62 18.75 12.16
C ASN A 57 -25.98 19.38 10.91
N GLN A 58 -24.96 20.21 11.11
CA GLN A 58 -24.05 20.57 10.03
C GLN A 58 -23.38 19.28 9.60
N GLY A 59 -23.84 18.73 8.47
CA GLY A 59 -23.27 17.56 7.87
C GLY A 59 -21.76 17.78 7.65
N GLU A 60 -20.93 17.05 8.38
CA GLU A 60 -19.56 16.82 7.98
C GLU A 60 -19.62 16.20 6.58
N GLU A 61 -19.25 16.99 5.57
CA GLU A 61 -18.93 16.47 4.25
C GLU A 61 -17.78 15.48 4.44
N THR A 62 -18.14 14.20 4.51
CA THR A 62 -17.17 13.12 4.34
C THR A 62 -16.57 13.34 2.95
N GLN A 63 -15.36 13.86 2.87
CA GLN A 63 -14.63 13.93 1.62
C GLN A 63 -14.49 12.50 1.13
N VAL A 64 -15.31 12.14 0.16
CA VAL A 64 -15.15 10.90 -0.63
C VAL A 64 -13.83 11.09 -1.36
N VAL A 65 -12.77 10.55 -0.81
CA VAL A 65 -11.48 10.49 -1.49
C VAL A 65 -11.74 9.59 -2.70
N SER A 66 -11.82 10.19 -3.87
CA SER A 66 -11.83 9.43 -5.13
C SER A 66 -10.64 8.49 -5.07
N ASN A 67 -10.84 7.19 -5.32
CA ASN A 67 -9.81 6.16 -5.25
C ASN A 67 -8.54 6.62 -6.00
N PRO A 68 -7.52 7.19 -5.32
CA PRO A 68 -6.37 7.76 -5.98
C PRO A 68 -5.48 6.64 -6.50
N ASN A 69 -4.78 6.88 -7.60
CA ASN A 69 -3.69 6.02 -8.00
C ASN A 69 -2.50 6.21 -7.06
N ILE A 70 -1.77 5.12 -6.83
CA ILE A 70 -0.45 5.12 -6.20
C ILE A 70 0.61 4.75 -7.23
N ARG A 71 1.79 5.30 -7.08
CA ARG A 71 2.94 5.14 -7.97
C ARG A 71 4.07 4.46 -7.24
N VAL A 72 4.32 3.20 -7.57
CA VAL A 72 5.29 2.32 -6.88
C VAL A 72 6.55 2.21 -7.70
N LEU A 73 7.70 2.63 -7.17
CA LEU A 73 9.01 2.45 -7.77
C LEU A 73 9.46 1.00 -7.59
N LEU A 74 9.62 0.28 -8.69
CA LEU A 74 10.03 -1.13 -8.66
C LEU A 74 11.56 -1.24 -8.60
N MET A 75 12.05 -1.84 -7.52
CA MET A 75 13.48 -2.07 -7.31
C MET A 75 14.01 -3.21 -8.19
N THR A 76 15.32 -3.23 -8.45
CA THR A 76 16.00 -4.32 -9.18
C THR A 76 15.97 -5.65 -8.41
N ASP A 77 16.52 -6.71 -9.00
CA ASP A 77 16.67 -8.02 -8.37
C ASP A 77 17.36 -7.90 -7.00
N GLY A 78 16.72 -8.52 -5.99
CA GLY A 78 17.20 -8.45 -4.60
C GLY A 78 17.08 -7.08 -3.94
N TYR A 79 16.25 -6.18 -4.51
CA TYR A 79 15.93 -4.85 -3.93
C TYR A 79 17.16 -3.95 -3.68
N LYS A 80 18.14 -3.99 -4.61
CA LYS A 80 19.43 -3.31 -4.40
C LYS A 80 19.48 -1.90 -4.97
N ASN A 81 18.83 -1.68 -6.11
CA ASN A 81 18.90 -0.42 -6.86
C ASN A 81 17.54 -0.06 -7.43
N THR A 82 17.37 1.22 -7.78
CA THR A 82 16.17 1.76 -8.42
C THR A 82 16.25 1.76 -9.95
N ILE A 83 17.45 1.56 -10.51
CA ILE A 83 17.73 1.70 -11.94
C ILE A 83 18.05 0.34 -12.55
N HIS A 84 17.30 -0.01 -13.61
CA HIS A 84 17.43 -1.24 -14.38
C HIS A 84 18.27 -1.00 -15.61
N PRO A 85 19.20 -1.91 -15.98
CA PRO A 85 20.02 -1.78 -17.19
C PRO A 85 19.20 -1.95 -18.48
N SER A 86 18.10 -2.68 -18.40
CA SER A 86 17.11 -2.88 -19.46
C SER A 86 15.79 -3.35 -18.84
N VAL A 87 14.69 -3.22 -19.58
CA VAL A 87 13.37 -3.69 -19.16
C VAL A 87 12.76 -4.53 -20.26
N THR A 88 12.41 -5.78 -19.95
CA THR A 88 11.69 -6.67 -20.88
C THR A 88 10.33 -6.99 -20.28
N VAL A 89 9.27 -6.77 -21.04
CA VAL A 89 7.89 -6.99 -20.63
C VAL A 89 7.12 -7.83 -21.62
N SER A 90 6.07 -8.49 -21.13
CA SER A 90 5.08 -9.19 -21.95
C SER A 90 3.72 -9.20 -21.27
N SER A 91 2.67 -9.60 -22.00
CA SER A 91 1.36 -9.89 -21.42
C SER A 91 0.70 -11.03 -22.16
N THR A 92 -0.13 -11.81 -21.47
CA THR A 92 -0.92 -12.89 -22.08
C THR A 92 -2.00 -12.38 -23.03
N SER A 93 -2.42 -11.11 -22.88
CA SER A 93 -3.45 -10.45 -23.72
C SER A 93 -2.88 -9.51 -24.78
N GLY A 94 -1.55 -9.26 -24.77
CA GLY A 94 -0.89 -8.23 -25.56
C GLY A 94 -0.74 -6.92 -24.79
N LEU A 95 0.05 -6.01 -25.35
CA LEU A 95 0.40 -4.74 -24.74
C LEU A 95 -0.01 -3.56 -25.62
N SER A 96 -0.39 -2.46 -24.99
CA SER A 96 -0.47 -1.13 -25.58
C SER A 96 0.66 -0.28 -24.99
N ILE A 97 1.55 0.23 -25.85
CA ILE A 97 2.74 1.00 -25.47
C ILE A 97 2.59 2.41 -25.99
N THR A 98 2.54 3.40 -25.08
CA THR A 98 2.35 4.81 -25.42
C THR A 98 3.63 5.60 -25.16
N TYR A 99 4.07 6.38 -26.13
CA TYR A 99 5.18 7.32 -26.03
C TYR A 99 4.89 8.57 -26.89
N GLY A 100 4.92 9.75 -26.28
CA GLY A 100 4.42 10.96 -26.92
C GLY A 100 2.96 10.80 -27.36
N GLU A 101 2.69 11.02 -28.64
CA GLU A 101 1.37 10.83 -29.26
C GLU A 101 1.21 9.47 -29.95
N THR A 102 2.21 8.60 -29.88
CA THR A 102 2.23 7.31 -30.56
C THR A 102 1.72 6.23 -29.61
N VAL A 103 0.86 5.35 -30.13
CA VAL A 103 0.43 4.11 -29.48
C VAL A 103 0.85 2.94 -30.36
N GLU A 104 1.68 2.05 -29.81
CA GLU A 104 2.14 0.83 -30.43
C GLU A 104 1.41 -0.36 -29.80
N GLU A 105 0.79 -1.20 -30.63
CA GLU A 105 0.08 -2.40 -30.18
C GLU A 105 0.95 -3.63 -30.38
N CYS A 106 1.10 -4.44 -29.33
CA CYS A 106 1.84 -5.68 -29.36
C CYS A 106 0.93 -6.89 -29.22
N GLU A 107 1.29 -7.96 -29.91
CA GLU A 107 0.59 -9.24 -29.89
C GLU A 107 0.68 -9.91 -28.50
N ALA A 108 -0.29 -10.77 -28.21
CA ALA A 108 -0.30 -11.59 -27.00
C ALA A 108 0.98 -12.41 -26.89
N ARG A 109 1.59 -12.40 -25.69
CA ARG A 109 2.82 -13.12 -25.32
C ARG A 109 4.08 -12.65 -26.05
N MET A 110 4.01 -11.57 -26.83
CA MET A 110 5.19 -10.95 -27.41
C MET A 110 6.02 -10.29 -26.32
N GLU A 111 7.31 -10.56 -26.30
CA GLU A 111 8.26 -9.87 -25.42
C GLU A 111 8.76 -8.60 -26.07
N VAL A 112 8.71 -7.50 -25.35
CA VAL A 112 9.24 -6.19 -25.78
C VAL A 112 10.33 -5.78 -24.81
N THR A 113 11.52 -5.46 -25.39
CA THR A 113 12.67 -5.01 -24.60
C THR A 113 12.93 -3.53 -24.84
N PHE A 114 13.20 -2.81 -23.76
CA PHE A 114 13.59 -1.40 -23.74
C PHE A 114 15.02 -1.30 -23.21
N MET A 115 15.87 -0.62 -23.96
CA MET A 115 17.21 -0.24 -23.56
C MET A 115 17.22 1.26 -23.21
N PRO A 116 18.18 1.76 -22.42
CA PRO A 116 18.22 3.18 -22.05
C PRO A 116 18.33 4.15 -23.25
N ASP A 117 18.90 3.70 -24.35
CA ASP A 117 19.06 4.43 -25.62
C ASP A 117 17.93 4.20 -26.63
N ASP A 118 16.84 3.54 -26.22
CA ASP A 118 15.67 3.31 -27.08
C ASP A 118 15.08 4.64 -27.56
N SER A 119 14.87 4.74 -28.89
CA SER A 119 14.40 5.97 -29.53
C SER A 119 13.03 6.44 -29.05
N ARG A 120 12.20 5.54 -28.52
CA ARG A 120 10.89 5.87 -27.95
C ARG A 120 11.00 6.85 -26.76
N PHE A 121 12.10 6.82 -25.99
CA PHE A 121 12.37 7.77 -24.91
C PHE A 121 12.62 9.21 -25.37
N GLN A 122 12.89 9.44 -26.67
CA GLN A 122 13.00 10.80 -27.19
C GLN A 122 11.69 11.57 -27.15
N SER A 123 10.56 10.86 -27.11
CA SER A 123 9.22 11.44 -26.97
C SER A 123 8.75 11.59 -25.50
N GLY A 124 9.61 11.26 -24.53
CA GLY A 124 9.31 11.29 -23.09
C GLY A 124 9.26 9.91 -22.45
N ASN A 125 8.53 9.80 -21.36
CA ASN A 125 8.35 8.51 -20.66
C ASN A 125 7.51 7.55 -21.51
N ILE A 126 7.78 6.25 -21.38
CA ILE A 126 7.01 5.21 -22.04
C ILE A 126 5.99 4.67 -21.04
N ARG A 127 4.72 4.59 -21.43
CA ARG A 127 3.65 4.00 -20.62
C ARG A 127 3.18 2.71 -21.27
N ILE A 128 3.12 1.64 -20.50
CA ILE A 128 2.79 0.29 -20.95
C ILE A 128 1.57 -0.18 -20.18
N GLN A 129 0.59 -0.70 -20.91
CA GLN A 129 -0.62 -1.28 -20.34
C GLN A 129 -0.91 -2.63 -21.01
N ALA A 130 -1.32 -3.62 -20.23
CA ALA A 130 -1.86 -4.85 -20.80
C ALA A 130 -3.27 -4.58 -21.38
N LYS A 131 -3.62 -5.20 -22.50
CA LYS A 131 -4.98 -5.11 -23.05
C LYS A 131 -6.01 -5.66 -22.09
N GLU A 132 -5.65 -6.71 -21.36
CA GLU A 132 -6.41 -7.30 -20.26
C GLU A 132 -5.42 -7.92 -19.25
N GLY A 133 -5.77 -7.89 -17.96
CA GLY A 133 -5.02 -8.54 -16.91
C GLY A 133 -3.74 -7.80 -16.52
N GLU A 134 -2.58 -8.48 -16.62
CA GLU A 134 -1.32 -8.04 -16.03
C GLU A 134 -0.19 -7.93 -17.04
N ILE A 135 0.80 -7.11 -16.69
CA ILE A 135 2.07 -6.96 -17.39
C ILE A 135 3.12 -7.77 -16.65
N THR A 136 3.71 -8.76 -17.28
CA THR A 136 4.85 -9.52 -16.76
C THR A 136 6.14 -8.77 -17.04
N VAL A 137 6.96 -8.51 -16.00
CA VAL A 137 8.29 -7.91 -16.14
C VAL A 137 9.33 -9.02 -16.21
N ASN A 138 9.58 -9.53 -17.44
CA ASN A 138 10.43 -10.70 -17.72
C ASN A 138 11.89 -10.49 -17.29
N SER A 139 12.37 -9.22 -17.27
CA SER A 139 13.72 -8.84 -16.84
C SER A 139 13.88 -8.74 -15.31
N LEU A 140 12.82 -8.97 -14.54
CA LEU A 140 12.83 -8.82 -13.08
C LEU A 140 12.58 -10.18 -12.41
N LYS A 141 13.33 -10.46 -11.33
CA LYS A 141 13.12 -11.66 -10.52
C LYS A 141 12.83 -11.30 -9.07
N ARG A 142 11.83 -11.95 -8.51
CA ARG A 142 11.48 -11.93 -7.10
C ARG A 142 11.68 -13.33 -6.51
N GLY A 143 11.66 -13.44 -5.18
CA GLY A 143 11.85 -14.73 -4.50
C GLY A 143 10.85 -15.83 -4.93
N TYR A 144 9.69 -15.42 -5.48
CA TYR A 144 8.63 -16.29 -5.99
C TYR A 144 8.63 -16.49 -7.53
N GLY A 145 9.56 -15.87 -8.25
CA GLY A 145 9.67 -15.98 -9.71
C GLY A 145 9.64 -14.64 -10.43
N ILE A 146 9.17 -14.65 -11.69
CA ILE A 146 9.00 -13.45 -12.52
C ILE A 146 7.68 -12.77 -12.11
N PRO A 147 7.71 -11.49 -11.72
CA PRO A 147 6.52 -10.79 -11.26
C PRO A 147 5.64 -10.30 -12.42
N SER A 148 4.32 -10.21 -12.14
CA SER A 148 3.34 -9.56 -13.00
C SER A 148 2.60 -8.48 -12.22
N TYR A 149 2.29 -7.36 -12.88
CA TYR A 149 1.72 -6.17 -12.25
C TYR A 149 0.45 -5.73 -12.96
N GLN A 150 -0.55 -5.34 -12.19
CA GLN A 150 -1.76 -4.68 -12.67
C GLN A 150 -1.50 -3.19 -12.93
N GLY A 151 -2.39 -2.54 -13.67
CA GLY A 151 -2.34 -1.12 -13.95
C GLY A 151 -1.37 -0.79 -15.09
N ILE A 152 -0.61 0.29 -14.91
CA ILE A 152 0.30 0.83 -15.93
C ILE A 152 1.73 0.70 -15.44
N LEU A 153 2.66 0.31 -16.30
CA LEU A 153 4.09 0.49 -16.07
C LEU A 153 4.56 1.72 -16.82
N GLU A 154 5.10 2.69 -16.10
CA GLU A 154 5.80 3.83 -16.67
C GLU A 154 7.30 3.59 -16.61
N LEU A 155 7.97 3.68 -17.76
CA LEU A 155 9.42 3.61 -17.88
C LEU A 155 9.98 5.02 -18.02
N ARG A 156 10.98 5.33 -17.19
CA ARG A 156 11.71 6.61 -17.22
C ARG A 156 13.18 6.34 -17.47
N THR A 157 13.73 6.92 -18.52
CA THR A 157 15.17 6.83 -18.75
C THR A 157 15.92 7.81 -17.85
N THR A 158 17.10 7.39 -17.40
CA THR A 158 18.07 8.16 -16.65
C THR A 158 19.45 8.01 -17.30
N ALA A 159 20.45 8.77 -16.84
CA ALA A 159 21.83 8.61 -17.31
C ALA A 159 22.41 7.21 -17.04
N GLU A 160 21.86 6.47 -16.07
CA GLU A 160 22.37 5.19 -15.58
C GLU A 160 21.54 3.99 -16.06
N GLY A 161 20.35 4.22 -16.63
CA GLY A 161 19.46 3.16 -17.08
C GLY A 161 17.98 3.57 -17.02
N ILE A 162 17.10 2.65 -16.65
CA ILE A 162 15.64 2.82 -16.68
C ILE A 162 15.06 2.63 -15.26
N ALA A 163 14.27 3.58 -14.79
CA ALA A 163 13.40 3.41 -13.62
C ALA A 163 12.04 2.85 -14.09
N ILE A 164 11.47 1.93 -13.32
CA ILE A 164 10.15 1.34 -13.55
C ILE A 164 9.20 1.82 -12.46
N ILE A 165 8.09 2.44 -12.83
CA ILE A 165 7.05 2.88 -11.92
C ILE A 165 5.76 2.12 -12.26
N ASN A 166 5.18 1.41 -11.29
CA ASN A 166 3.88 0.79 -11.41
C ASN A 166 2.81 1.73 -10.88
N GLU A 167 1.92 2.20 -11.74
CA GLU A 167 0.80 3.08 -11.41
C GLU A 167 -0.50 2.30 -11.44
N LEU A 168 -1.22 2.27 -10.30
CA LEU A 168 -2.48 1.54 -10.17
C LEU A 168 -3.37 2.16 -9.07
N PRO A 169 -4.69 1.85 -9.06
CA PRO A 169 -5.57 2.27 -7.97
C PRO A 169 -5.07 1.77 -6.61
N VAL A 170 -5.17 2.61 -5.59
CA VAL A 170 -4.66 2.28 -4.24
C VAL A 170 -5.29 0.99 -3.68
N GLU A 171 -6.56 0.73 -3.96
CA GLU A 171 -7.23 -0.49 -3.49
C GLU A 171 -6.60 -1.74 -4.12
N ASN A 172 -6.26 -1.70 -5.41
CA ASN A 172 -5.57 -2.81 -6.08
C ASN A 172 -4.16 -3.04 -5.52
N TYR A 173 -3.45 -1.95 -5.20
CA TYR A 173 -2.16 -2.01 -4.52
C TYR A 173 -2.28 -2.69 -3.15
N LEU A 174 -3.30 -2.31 -2.35
CA LEU A 174 -3.51 -2.85 -1.02
C LEU A 174 -3.88 -4.34 -1.02
N CYS A 175 -4.55 -4.85 -2.06
CA CYS A 175 -4.81 -6.29 -2.22
C CYS A 175 -3.52 -7.12 -2.29
N ARG A 176 -2.38 -6.50 -2.58
CA ARG A 176 -1.05 -7.12 -2.63
C ARG A 176 -0.17 -6.76 -1.43
N VAL A 177 -0.35 -5.58 -0.85
CA VAL A 177 0.37 -5.13 0.35
C VAL A 177 -0.12 -5.87 1.59
N VAL A 178 -1.43 -5.90 1.84
CA VAL A 178 -1.98 -6.51 3.06
C VAL A 178 -1.52 -7.94 3.27
N PRO A 179 -1.59 -8.87 2.28
CA PRO A 179 -1.12 -10.22 2.47
C PRO A 179 0.42 -10.35 2.46
N SER A 180 1.14 -9.30 2.03
CA SER A 180 2.60 -9.25 2.07
C SER A 180 3.14 -8.82 3.44
N GLU A 181 2.35 -8.03 4.18
CA GLU A 181 2.68 -7.50 5.50
C GLU A 181 2.11 -8.36 6.63
N MET A 182 0.94 -8.97 6.43
CA MET A 182 0.24 -9.75 7.44
C MET A 182 -0.17 -11.12 6.88
N PRO A 183 0.12 -12.23 7.59
CA PRO A 183 -0.34 -13.56 7.17
C PRO A 183 -1.85 -13.62 6.99
N SER A 184 -2.30 -14.08 5.83
CA SER A 184 -3.72 -14.15 5.46
C SER A 184 -4.58 -15.09 6.30
N GLY A 185 -3.98 -15.87 7.18
CA GLY A 185 -4.68 -16.71 8.17
C GLY A 185 -5.10 -15.98 9.45
N TYR A 186 -4.84 -14.66 9.55
CA TYR A 186 -5.35 -13.87 10.68
C TYR A 186 -6.85 -13.62 10.54
N GLU A 187 -7.48 -13.27 11.68
CA GLU A 187 -8.90 -12.94 11.75
C GLU A 187 -9.22 -11.74 10.81
N ILE A 188 -10.39 -11.80 10.18
CA ILE A 188 -10.79 -10.80 9.18
C ILE A 188 -10.74 -9.36 9.69
N GLU A 189 -11.07 -9.13 10.97
CA GLU A 189 -11.01 -7.80 11.57
C GLU A 189 -9.56 -7.29 11.73
N ALA A 190 -8.59 -8.18 11.91
CA ALA A 190 -7.18 -7.84 11.91
C ALA A 190 -6.69 -7.46 10.50
N LEU A 191 -7.12 -8.19 9.47
CA LEU A 191 -6.83 -7.86 8.07
C LEU A 191 -7.47 -6.52 7.66
N LYS A 192 -8.70 -6.23 8.11
CA LYS A 192 -9.36 -4.93 7.90
C LYS A 192 -8.59 -3.79 8.57
N ALA A 193 -8.17 -3.97 9.82
CA ALA A 193 -7.36 -2.97 10.53
C ALA A 193 -6.04 -2.71 9.79
N GLN A 194 -5.37 -3.76 9.30
CA GLN A 194 -4.17 -3.64 8.48
C GLN A 194 -4.44 -2.89 7.18
N ALA A 195 -5.55 -3.16 6.50
CA ALA A 195 -5.93 -2.47 5.26
C ALA A 195 -6.13 -0.96 5.49
N VAL A 196 -6.83 -0.57 6.57
CA VAL A 196 -7.03 0.84 6.94
C VAL A 196 -5.69 1.54 7.28
N CYS A 197 -4.82 0.88 8.06
CA CYS A 197 -3.48 1.39 8.35
C CYS A 197 -2.65 1.55 7.07
N ALA A 198 -2.60 0.52 6.23
CA ALA A 198 -1.82 0.53 4.99
C ALA A 198 -2.33 1.59 4.00
N ARG A 199 -3.64 1.78 3.90
CA ARG A 199 -4.26 2.83 3.07
C ARG A 199 -3.90 4.22 3.58
N THR A 200 -3.94 4.42 4.89
CA THR A 200 -3.58 5.70 5.51
C THR A 200 -2.11 6.03 5.25
N TYR A 201 -1.21 5.06 5.40
CA TYR A 201 0.20 5.21 5.07
C TYR A 201 0.38 5.58 3.60
N ALA A 202 -0.21 4.82 2.67
CA ALA A 202 -0.13 5.07 1.23
C ALA A 202 -0.64 6.49 0.87
N ALA A 203 -1.76 6.92 1.46
CA ALA A 203 -2.31 8.26 1.25
C ALA A 203 -1.37 9.37 1.73
N ILE A 204 -0.64 9.16 2.84
CA ILE A 204 0.36 10.12 3.33
C ILE A 204 1.56 10.16 2.39
N GLN A 205 2.06 9.00 1.93
CA GLN A 205 3.19 8.93 1.02
C GLN A 205 2.89 9.59 -0.33
N ALA A 206 1.66 9.45 -0.85
CA ALA A 206 1.21 10.11 -2.08
C ALA A 206 1.17 11.66 -1.99
N LEU A 207 1.17 12.22 -0.78
CA LEU A 207 1.33 13.66 -0.53
C LEU A 207 2.80 14.07 -0.34
N GLY A 208 3.69 13.10 -0.25
CA GLY A 208 5.11 13.30 0.01
C GLY A 208 5.96 13.50 -1.25
N THR A 209 7.26 13.66 -1.04
CA THR A 209 8.26 13.90 -2.11
C THR A 209 9.44 12.93 -2.04
N THR A 210 9.28 11.81 -1.34
CA THR A 210 10.38 10.86 -1.06
C THR A 210 11.04 10.36 -2.35
N TYR A 211 10.25 10.07 -3.39
CA TYR A 211 10.73 9.63 -4.70
C TYR A 211 10.41 10.62 -5.82
N GLU A 212 10.47 11.93 -5.53
CA GLU A 212 10.13 13.00 -6.47
C GLU A 212 10.91 12.91 -7.79
N THR A 213 12.20 12.54 -7.74
CA THR A 213 13.05 12.35 -8.93
C THR A 213 12.45 11.33 -9.92
N TYR A 214 11.76 10.32 -9.40
CA TYR A 214 11.09 9.29 -10.20
C TYR A 214 9.61 9.55 -10.40
N HIS A 215 9.05 10.59 -9.75
CA HIS A 215 7.62 10.83 -9.62
C HIS A 215 6.88 9.59 -9.11
N ALA A 216 7.43 8.95 -8.08
CA ALA A 216 6.84 7.81 -7.39
C ALA A 216 6.56 8.18 -5.93
N ASP A 217 5.57 7.52 -5.34
CA ASP A 217 5.09 7.79 -3.98
C ASP A 217 5.80 6.88 -2.96
N VAL A 218 5.99 5.62 -3.34
CA VAL A 218 6.58 4.55 -2.52
C VAL A 218 7.50 3.68 -3.37
N ASP A 219 8.33 2.85 -2.72
CA ASP A 219 9.00 1.72 -3.36
C ASP A 219 8.33 0.37 -2.96
N ASP A 220 8.77 -0.72 -3.57
CA ASP A 220 8.22 -2.07 -3.35
C ASP A 220 8.93 -2.84 -2.21
N THR A 221 9.62 -2.14 -1.30
CA THR A 221 10.45 -2.73 -0.23
C THR A 221 9.90 -2.47 1.16
N THR A 222 10.56 -3.05 2.18
CA THR A 222 10.33 -2.76 3.60
C THR A 222 10.67 -1.33 4.02
N ALA A 223 11.27 -0.51 3.15
CA ALA A 223 11.49 0.92 3.42
C ALA A 223 10.16 1.71 3.36
N CYS A 224 9.20 1.22 2.57
CA CYS A 224 7.83 1.72 2.48
C CYS A 224 6.84 0.66 2.94
N GLN A 225 6.29 -0.11 1.98
CA GLN A 225 5.38 -1.22 2.21
C GLN A 225 5.76 -2.37 1.28
N VAL A 226 5.85 -3.58 1.83
CA VAL A 226 6.17 -4.74 1.01
C VAL A 226 5.08 -4.98 -0.02
N TYR A 227 5.43 -4.86 -1.30
CA TYR A 227 4.52 -5.02 -2.42
C TYR A 227 4.92 -6.23 -3.26
N LEU A 228 4.31 -7.39 -2.97
CA LEU A 228 4.59 -8.67 -3.65
C LEU A 228 3.40 -9.10 -4.50
N PRO A 229 3.44 -8.90 -5.84
CA PRO A 229 2.30 -9.22 -6.71
C PRO A 229 1.80 -10.67 -6.66
N ALA A 230 2.64 -11.61 -6.22
CA ALA A 230 2.26 -13.01 -6.09
C ALA A 230 1.42 -13.35 -4.84
N ASN A 231 1.29 -12.41 -3.90
CA ASN A 231 0.66 -12.66 -2.60
C ASN A 231 -0.84 -12.30 -2.56
N GLU A 232 -1.50 -12.17 -3.71
CA GLU A 232 -2.95 -11.94 -3.71
C GLU A 232 -3.68 -13.08 -2.97
N ASN A 233 -4.58 -12.69 -2.08
CA ASN A 233 -5.31 -13.62 -1.22
C ASN A 233 -6.75 -13.14 -1.03
N GLU A 234 -7.71 -14.05 -1.13
CA GLU A 234 -9.14 -13.74 -1.06
C GLU A 234 -9.52 -13.04 0.25
N ALA A 235 -9.08 -13.55 1.40
CA ALA A 235 -9.40 -12.94 2.70
C ALA A 235 -8.82 -11.52 2.84
N ALA A 236 -7.60 -11.28 2.35
CA ALA A 236 -7.00 -9.95 2.33
C ALA A 236 -7.73 -9.03 1.36
N THR A 237 -8.11 -9.51 0.18
CA THR A 237 -8.90 -8.77 -0.80
C THR A 237 -10.27 -8.39 -0.24
N ASP A 238 -10.95 -9.31 0.44
CA ASP A 238 -12.22 -9.04 1.11
C ASP A 238 -12.09 -7.99 2.21
N ALA A 239 -11.01 -8.03 2.99
CA ALA A 239 -10.73 -7.04 4.02
C ALA A 239 -10.49 -5.64 3.43
N VAL A 240 -9.72 -5.53 2.34
CA VAL A 240 -9.48 -4.29 1.62
C VAL A 240 -10.79 -3.72 1.07
N ASN A 241 -11.58 -4.56 0.38
CA ASN A 241 -12.86 -4.15 -0.20
C ASN A 241 -13.87 -3.73 0.87
N ALA A 242 -13.94 -4.44 1.99
CA ALA A 242 -14.85 -4.13 3.09
C ALA A 242 -14.52 -2.80 3.81
N THR A 243 -13.30 -2.30 3.65
CA THR A 243 -12.82 -1.05 4.25
C THR A 243 -12.42 -0.01 3.19
N ALA A 244 -12.91 -0.17 1.95
CA ALA A 244 -12.52 0.70 0.84
C ALA A 244 -12.76 2.18 1.16
N GLY A 245 -11.71 3.01 0.96
CA GLY A 245 -11.74 4.45 1.24
C GLY A 245 -11.59 4.82 2.72
N GLU A 246 -11.61 3.87 3.67
CA GLU A 246 -11.43 4.16 5.09
C GLU A 246 -9.96 4.47 5.41
N VAL A 247 -9.74 5.57 6.11
CA VAL A 247 -8.42 6.03 6.56
C VAL A 247 -8.47 6.46 8.02
N LEU A 248 -7.33 6.42 8.70
CA LEU A 248 -7.20 6.95 10.05
C LEU A 248 -6.96 8.46 10.01
N SER A 249 -7.74 9.21 10.76
CA SER A 249 -7.56 10.65 10.93
C SER A 249 -7.50 11.05 12.39
N TYR A 250 -6.80 12.14 12.66
CA TYR A 250 -6.76 12.80 13.95
C TYR A 250 -6.81 14.31 13.75
N GLU A 251 -7.71 14.99 14.43
CA GLU A 251 -7.93 16.44 14.29
C GLU A 251 -8.10 16.91 12.84
N GLY A 252 -8.85 16.15 12.03
CA GLY A 252 -9.15 16.48 10.64
C GLY A 252 -7.97 16.28 9.65
N ARG A 253 -6.89 15.60 10.07
CA ARG A 253 -5.73 15.27 9.23
C ARG A 253 -5.50 13.78 9.24
N LEU A 254 -4.89 13.24 8.17
CA LEU A 254 -4.44 11.84 8.15
C LEU A 254 -3.51 11.58 9.34
N ALA A 255 -3.78 10.53 10.09
CA ALA A 255 -2.96 10.12 11.21
C ALA A 255 -1.65 9.50 10.71
N SER A 256 -0.51 9.93 11.28
CA SER A 256 0.78 9.27 11.00
C SER A 256 0.74 7.85 11.57
N VAL A 257 0.76 6.86 10.69
CA VAL A 257 0.69 5.44 11.06
C VAL A 257 1.96 4.73 10.63
N TYR A 258 2.48 3.92 11.55
CA TYR A 258 3.59 3.00 11.29
C TYR A 258 3.20 1.63 11.85
N TYR A 259 3.55 0.58 11.13
CA TYR A 259 3.35 -0.80 11.55
C TYR A 259 4.58 -1.64 11.20
N PHE A 260 4.82 -2.68 11.95
CA PHE A 260 6.02 -3.51 11.84
C PHE A 260 5.63 -4.99 11.85
#